data_fa95193e69eb013c37870c2d6230ecb1
#
_entry.id   fa95193e69eb013c37870c2d6230ecb1
#
_cell.length_a   1.000
_cell.length_b   1.000
_cell.length_c   1.000
_cell.angle_alpha   90.00
_cell.angle_beta   90.00
_cell.angle_gamma   90.00
#
_symmetry.space_group_name_H-M   'P 1'
#
loop_
_entity.id
_entity.type
_entity.pdbx_description
1 polymer ?
#
loop_
_entity_poly.entity_id
_entity_poly.type
_entity_poly.pdbx_seq_one_letter_code
_entity_poly.pdbx_strand_id
1 'polypeptide(L)'
;MNSKERIAKALSISTDTKVFEMGQGVSGRTPEIFNECFPGRKAVILADVHTWPVLGERLCSLFKEAGIETDSYVIDKEVFHAEWKYVEMTDLVVEGDYVAAKVIEDSPEHVETEPEKLFRVPSSAYGVLVSVGSGVINDLCKLASYHHGQSYISVATAASVDGYSSFGASITYGGAKQTFTCPAPVAIVADIDIIASAPKHMTAAGYADLAAKIPAGAEWMIADFTGSEPIHDDAWHILQDYLDDFLADPDGVAAGESQAIADLFEGLTLSGFAMQAARSSRPASCCDHLFSHIMDMTEHRFNGELQSHGYQVAIGTLTMCAVFDELFKQDLTLLDVDACVEAWPTLEQEQSRGLEIFRDFPAPKLGYDEITKKYGDRDAVRAELTRLKAEWPELKSRLQGQMYSFTKMQDLFRRAGAPYDPAHIGLTRSQLKDMLPFVQMMRFRYNVLDLAKRGCFYDKVVEPIFAKGGAWEI
;
A
#
# COMPACT_ATOMS: atom_id res chain seq x y z
N MET A 1 -5.01 18.27 -16.83
CA MET A 1 -5.14 17.07 -17.72
C MET A 1 -6.46 16.40 -17.35
N ASN A 2 -7.27 15.95 -18.32
CA ASN A 2 -8.49 15.19 -17.99
C ASN A 2 -8.14 13.72 -17.62
N SER A 3 -9.11 12.98 -17.07
CA SER A 3 -8.91 11.57 -16.61
C SER A 3 -8.34 10.68 -17.71
N LYS A 4 -8.86 10.76 -18.95
CA LYS A 4 -8.37 9.93 -20.07
C LYS A 4 -6.91 10.24 -20.43
N GLU A 5 -6.50 11.49 -20.37
CA GLU A 5 -5.13 11.91 -20.65
C GLU A 5 -4.18 11.46 -19.54
N ARG A 6 -4.61 11.53 -18.27
CA ARG A 6 -3.83 11.04 -17.11
C ARG A 6 -3.62 9.53 -17.20
N ILE A 7 -4.69 8.79 -17.46
CA ILE A 7 -4.64 7.33 -17.61
C ILE A 7 -3.74 6.93 -18.79
N ALA A 8 -3.88 7.57 -19.95
CA ALA A 8 -3.04 7.28 -21.11
C ALA A 8 -1.56 7.56 -20.84
N LYS A 9 -1.23 8.65 -20.14
CA LYS A 9 0.14 8.93 -19.70
C LYS A 9 0.64 7.87 -18.73
N ALA A 10 -0.15 7.49 -17.74
CA ALA A 10 0.22 6.48 -16.76
C ALA A 10 0.44 5.11 -17.38
N LEU A 11 -0.41 4.67 -18.31
CA LEU A 11 -0.23 3.43 -19.06
C LEU A 11 1.05 3.44 -19.92
N SER A 12 1.44 4.61 -20.46
CA SER A 12 2.66 4.72 -21.28
C SER A 12 3.95 4.49 -20.49
N ILE A 13 3.94 4.71 -19.18
CA ILE A 13 5.09 4.49 -18.28
C ILE A 13 4.95 3.24 -17.41
N SER A 14 3.77 2.62 -17.40
CA SER A 14 3.51 1.35 -16.71
C SER A 14 4.32 0.22 -17.34
N THR A 15 4.98 -0.58 -16.52
CA THR A 15 5.80 -1.71 -17.01
C THR A 15 4.96 -2.93 -17.34
N ASP A 16 3.94 -3.23 -16.56
CA ASP A 16 3.20 -4.49 -16.60
C ASP A 16 1.80 -4.34 -17.20
N THR A 17 1.04 -3.34 -16.76
CA THR A 17 -0.35 -3.11 -17.18
C THR A 17 -0.40 -2.43 -18.55
N LYS A 18 -1.22 -2.96 -19.47
CA LYS A 18 -1.37 -2.45 -20.83
C LYS A 18 -2.77 -1.92 -21.11
N VAL A 19 -3.77 -2.39 -20.37
CA VAL A 19 -5.17 -1.98 -20.51
C VAL A 19 -5.72 -1.54 -19.16
N PHE A 20 -6.33 -0.37 -19.13
CA PHE A 20 -7.13 0.10 -18.00
C PHE A 20 -8.46 0.64 -18.52
N GLU A 21 -9.53 -0.04 -18.18
CA GLU A 21 -10.89 0.31 -18.55
C GLU A 21 -11.67 0.70 -17.31
N MET A 22 -12.13 1.96 -17.23
CA MET A 22 -12.89 2.47 -16.10
C MET A 22 -14.12 3.23 -16.60
N GLY A 23 -15.27 2.98 -15.99
CA GLY A 23 -16.52 3.66 -16.29
C GLY A 23 -17.72 2.91 -15.75
N GLN A 24 -18.93 3.37 -16.10
CA GLN A 24 -20.18 2.71 -15.74
C GLN A 24 -20.49 1.58 -16.72
N GLY A 25 -20.85 0.40 -16.20
CA GLY A 25 -21.22 -0.76 -17.00
C GLY A 25 -20.09 -1.41 -17.80
N VAL A 26 -18.84 -1.00 -17.59
CA VAL A 26 -17.68 -1.46 -18.39
C VAL A 26 -17.30 -2.91 -18.11
N SER A 27 -17.79 -3.53 -17.04
CA SER A 27 -17.59 -4.95 -16.75
C SER A 27 -18.05 -5.87 -17.89
N GLY A 28 -19.02 -5.42 -18.70
CA GLY A 28 -19.48 -6.11 -19.89
C GLY A 28 -18.41 -6.27 -20.99
N ARG A 29 -17.35 -5.45 -20.97
CA ARG A 29 -16.24 -5.52 -21.94
C ARG A 29 -15.12 -6.48 -21.53
N THR A 30 -15.20 -7.05 -20.31
CA THR A 30 -14.14 -7.93 -19.82
C THR A 30 -13.82 -9.11 -20.75
N PRO A 31 -14.80 -9.80 -21.38
CA PRO A 31 -14.50 -10.88 -22.34
C PRO A 31 -13.75 -10.40 -23.60
N GLU A 32 -14.08 -9.20 -24.11
CA GLU A 32 -13.39 -8.59 -25.24
C GLU A 32 -11.92 -8.32 -24.89
N ILE A 33 -11.68 -7.63 -23.75
CA ILE A 33 -10.35 -7.33 -23.22
C ILE A 33 -9.55 -8.61 -22.95
N PHE A 34 -10.19 -9.63 -22.39
CA PHE A 34 -9.55 -10.92 -22.18
C PHE A 34 -9.08 -11.55 -23.49
N ASN A 35 -9.95 -11.57 -24.50
CA ASN A 35 -9.60 -12.17 -25.81
C ASN A 35 -8.50 -11.38 -26.55
N GLU A 36 -8.43 -10.08 -26.35
CA GLU A 36 -7.31 -9.25 -26.85
C GLU A 36 -6.00 -9.57 -26.16
N CYS A 37 -6.00 -9.72 -24.82
CA CYS A 37 -4.80 -10.02 -24.03
C CYS A 37 -4.37 -11.50 -24.14
N PHE A 38 -5.32 -12.43 -24.28
CA PHE A 38 -5.12 -13.87 -24.19
C PHE A 38 -5.90 -14.64 -25.27
N PRO A 39 -5.65 -14.39 -26.57
CA PRO A 39 -6.43 -14.99 -27.65
C PRO A 39 -6.39 -16.53 -27.60
N GLY A 40 -7.59 -17.15 -27.62
CA GLY A 40 -7.75 -18.59 -27.59
C GLY A 40 -7.39 -19.29 -26.27
N ARG A 41 -7.19 -18.55 -25.20
CA ARG A 41 -6.91 -19.11 -23.87
C ARG A 41 -8.22 -19.34 -23.10
N LYS A 42 -8.19 -20.31 -22.20
CA LYS A 42 -9.25 -20.57 -21.23
C LYS A 42 -9.19 -19.55 -20.10
N ALA A 43 -10.34 -18.98 -19.74
CA ALA A 43 -10.49 -18.10 -18.58
C ALA A 43 -10.83 -18.91 -17.32
N VAL A 44 -10.29 -18.50 -16.18
CA VAL A 44 -10.69 -19.01 -14.85
C VAL A 44 -11.05 -17.83 -13.97
N ILE A 45 -12.34 -17.69 -13.68
CA ILE A 45 -12.85 -16.63 -12.81
C ILE A 45 -12.64 -17.03 -11.36
N LEU A 46 -11.82 -16.28 -10.62
CA LEU A 46 -11.65 -16.45 -9.18
C LEU A 46 -12.40 -15.35 -8.44
N ALA A 47 -13.29 -15.75 -7.56
CA ALA A 47 -14.10 -14.87 -6.71
C ALA A 47 -14.24 -15.49 -5.30
N ASP A 48 -14.88 -14.79 -4.38
CA ASP A 48 -15.32 -15.31 -3.08
C ASP A 48 -16.84 -15.29 -2.97
N VAL A 49 -17.38 -15.76 -1.84
CA VAL A 49 -18.81 -15.81 -1.57
C VAL A 49 -19.50 -14.44 -1.64
N HIS A 50 -18.75 -13.35 -1.41
CA HIS A 50 -19.28 -11.99 -1.47
C HIS A 50 -19.25 -11.42 -2.89
N THR A 51 -18.18 -11.65 -3.63
CA THR A 51 -17.96 -11.04 -4.95
C THR A 51 -18.56 -11.85 -6.10
N TRP A 52 -18.78 -13.15 -5.87
CA TRP A 52 -19.45 -14.01 -6.86
C TRP A 52 -20.87 -13.51 -7.22
N PRO A 53 -21.80 -13.29 -6.28
CA PRO A 53 -23.13 -12.79 -6.62
C PRO A 53 -23.14 -11.34 -7.12
N VAL A 54 -22.12 -10.54 -6.78
CA VAL A 54 -22.02 -9.15 -7.22
C VAL A 54 -21.64 -9.05 -8.69
N LEU A 55 -20.67 -9.85 -9.13
CA LEU A 55 -20.14 -9.75 -10.50
C LEU A 55 -19.63 -11.07 -11.09
N GLY A 56 -19.12 -11.99 -10.28
CA GLY A 56 -18.47 -13.23 -10.76
C GLY A 56 -19.38 -14.08 -11.62
N GLU A 57 -20.62 -14.34 -11.20
CA GLU A 57 -21.61 -15.13 -11.92
C GLU A 57 -21.95 -14.50 -13.29
N ARG A 58 -22.16 -13.17 -13.30
CA ARG A 58 -22.43 -12.42 -14.54
C ARG A 58 -21.27 -12.50 -15.51
N LEU A 59 -20.03 -12.33 -15.05
CA LEU A 59 -18.86 -12.45 -15.90
C LEU A 59 -18.71 -13.85 -16.47
N CYS A 60 -18.91 -14.89 -15.66
CA CYS A 60 -18.90 -16.27 -16.14
C CYS A 60 -19.87 -16.49 -17.31
N SER A 61 -21.07 -15.90 -17.22
CA SER A 61 -22.06 -15.94 -18.28
C SER A 61 -21.61 -15.19 -19.53
N LEU A 62 -21.11 -13.96 -19.37
CA LEU A 62 -20.63 -13.13 -20.49
C LEU A 62 -19.44 -13.76 -21.23
N PHE A 63 -18.51 -14.42 -20.53
CA PHE A 63 -17.39 -15.13 -21.14
C PHE A 63 -17.87 -16.31 -21.97
N LYS A 64 -18.82 -17.11 -21.47
CA LYS A 64 -19.44 -18.22 -22.21
C LYS A 64 -20.21 -17.74 -23.44
N GLU A 65 -20.98 -16.65 -23.32
CA GLU A 65 -21.67 -16.01 -24.44
C GLU A 65 -20.71 -15.51 -25.53
N ALA A 66 -19.52 -15.03 -25.12
CA ALA A 66 -18.45 -14.64 -26.03
C ALA A 66 -17.71 -15.84 -26.66
N GLY A 67 -18.07 -17.07 -26.32
CA GLY A 67 -17.45 -18.29 -26.85
C GLY A 67 -16.05 -18.57 -26.24
N ILE A 68 -15.74 -17.98 -25.12
CA ILE A 68 -14.47 -18.21 -24.39
C ILE A 68 -14.68 -19.41 -23.46
N GLU A 69 -13.80 -20.41 -23.56
CA GLU A 69 -13.78 -21.51 -22.59
C GLU A 69 -13.55 -20.96 -21.19
N THR A 70 -14.47 -21.25 -20.25
CA THR A 70 -14.49 -20.59 -18.97
C THR A 70 -14.83 -21.54 -17.84
N ASP A 71 -13.95 -21.59 -16.84
CA ASP A 71 -14.22 -22.17 -15.54
C ASP A 71 -14.33 -21.07 -14.49
N SER A 72 -14.75 -21.46 -13.30
CA SER A 72 -14.79 -20.57 -12.14
C SER A 72 -14.45 -21.33 -10.86
N TYR A 73 -13.85 -20.62 -9.92
CA TYR A 73 -13.64 -21.09 -8.56
C TYR A 73 -14.09 -20.01 -7.58
N VAL A 74 -14.93 -20.39 -6.63
CA VAL A 74 -15.45 -19.49 -5.60
C VAL A 74 -14.92 -19.94 -4.26
N ILE A 75 -14.12 -19.10 -3.61
CA ILE A 75 -13.63 -19.35 -2.26
C ILE A 75 -14.80 -19.30 -1.29
N ASP A 76 -15.12 -20.44 -0.68
CA ASP A 76 -16.28 -20.62 0.22
C ASP A 76 -15.91 -20.28 1.66
N LYS A 77 -15.50 -19.03 1.87
CA LYS A 77 -15.14 -18.47 3.18
C LYS A 77 -15.73 -17.07 3.32
N GLU A 78 -16.48 -16.86 4.40
CA GLU A 78 -17.03 -15.53 4.75
C GLU A 78 -15.92 -14.52 5.10
N VAL A 79 -14.88 -15.00 5.79
CA VAL A 79 -13.71 -14.20 6.16
C VAL A 79 -12.45 -15.01 5.90
N PHE A 80 -11.54 -14.43 5.14
CA PHE A 80 -10.20 -14.99 4.91
C PHE A 80 -9.22 -13.87 4.55
N HIS A 81 -7.95 -14.16 4.66
CA HIS A 81 -6.88 -13.22 4.38
C HIS A 81 -5.97 -13.76 3.28
N ALA A 82 -5.12 -12.91 2.74
CA ALA A 82 -4.13 -13.31 1.74
C ALA A 82 -3.01 -14.13 2.42
N GLU A 83 -3.30 -15.40 2.68
CA GLU A 83 -2.41 -16.38 3.29
C GLU A 83 -1.83 -17.34 2.26
N TRP A 84 -0.68 -17.91 2.57
CA TRP A 84 0.06 -18.79 1.65
C TRP A 84 -0.74 -20.00 1.17
N LYS A 85 -1.54 -20.60 2.04
CA LYS A 85 -2.40 -21.74 1.66
C LYS A 85 -3.37 -21.39 0.51
N TYR A 86 -3.87 -20.15 0.47
CA TYR A 86 -4.76 -19.70 -0.60
C TYR A 86 -3.99 -19.41 -1.89
N VAL A 87 -2.70 -19.08 -1.83
CA VAL A 87 -1.84 -19.02 -3.02
C VAL A 87 -1.68 -20.42 -3.60
N GLU A 88 -1.31 -21.43 -2.79
CA GLU A 88 -1.18 -22.82 -3.23
C GLU A 88 -2.51 -23.38 -3.77
N MET A 89 -3.62 -23.06 -3.13
CA MET A 89 -4.96 -23.37 -3.63
C MET A 89 -5.17 -22.74 -5.03
N THR A 90 -4.83 -21.46 -5.19
CA THR A 90 -5.00 -20.74 -6.46
C THR A 90 -4.09 -21.30 -7.56
N ASP A 91 -2.87 -21.74 -7.23
CA ASP A 91 -2.00 -22.44 -8.17
C ASP A 91 -2.68 -23.70 -8.74
N LEU A 92 -3.33 -24.51 -7.90
CA LEU A 92 -4.10 -25.69 -8.34
C LEU A 92 -5.32 -25.29 -9.18
N VAL A 93 -5.96 -24.17 -8.86
CA VAL A 93 -7.06 -23.63 -9.68
C VAL A 93 -6.58 -23.27 -11.07
N VAL A 94 -5.40 -22.67 -11.22
CA VAL A 94 -4.76 -22.38 -12.53
C VAL A 94 -4.49 -23.68 -13.30
N GLU A 95 -4.07 -24.74 -12.62
CA GLU A 95 -3.78 -26.05 -13.20
C GLU A 95 -5.06 -26.84 -13.55
N GLY A 96 -6.22 -26.42 -13.05
CA GLY A 96 -7.53 -27.06 -13.25
C GLY A 96 -7.81 -28.21 -12.27
N ASP A 97 -7.01 -28.36 -11.21
CA ASP A 97 -7.25 -29.36 -10.15
C ASP A 97 -8.10 -28.75 -9.02
N TYR A 98 -9.39 -28.54 -9.31
CA TYR A 98 -10.35 -27.95 -8.38
C TYR A 98 -10.63 -28.83 -7.15
N VAL A 99 -10.40 -30.15 -7.26
CA VAL A 99 -10.60 -31.08 -6.14
C VAL A 99 -9.48 -30.90 -5.11
N ALA A 100 -8.23 -30.88 -5.56
CA ALA A 100 -7.10 -30.64 -4.68
C ALA A 100 -7.14 -29.20 -4.11
N ALA A 101 -7.55 -28.20 -4.90
CA ALA A 101 -7.74 -26.83 -4.44
C ALA A 101 -8.73 -26.77 -3.25
N LYS A 102 -9.87 -27.45 -3.36
CA LYS A 102 -10.90 -27.50 -2.29
C LYS A 102 -10.37 -28.20 -1.04
N VAL A 103 -9.54 -29.22 -1.18
CA VAL A 103 -8.90 -29.90 -0.02
C VAL A 103 -8.00 -28.92 0.75
N ILE A 104 -7.20 -28.10 0.05
CA ILE A 104 -6.38 -27.09 0.70
C ILE A 104 -7.25 -26.02 1.37
N GLU A 105 -8.26 -25.50 0.66
CA GLU A 105 -9.18 -24.48 1.18
C GLU A 105 -9.82 -24.92 2.50
N ASP A 106 -10.29 -26.18 2.58
CA ASP A 106 -11.00 -26.70 3.73
C ASP A 106 -10.07 -27.19 4.84
N SER A 107 -8.77 -27.30 4.60
CA SER A 107 -7.81 -27.74 5.61
C SER A 107 -7.65 -26.70 6.72
N PRO A 108 -7.91 -27.02 7.98
CA PRO A 108 -7.65 -26.13 9.11
C PRO A 108 -6.16 -26.01 9.43
N GLU A 109 -5.39 -27.03 9.11
CA GLU A 109 -3.93 -27.09 9.28
C GLU A 109 -3.31 -27.43 7.92
N HIS A 110 -2.60 -26.48 7.35
CA HIS A 110 -1.92 -26.64 6.08
C HIS A 110 -0.41 -26.45 6.28
N VAL A 111 0.37 -27.40 5.75
CA VAL A 111 1.85 -27.26 5.75
C VAL A 111 2.24 -26.49 4.49
N GLU A 112 2.69 -25.27 4.70
CA GLU A 112 3.10 -24.37 3.64
C GLU A 112 4.28 -24.91 2.83
N THR A 113 4.15 -24.91 1.51
CA THR A 113 5.23 -25.25 0.59
C THR A 113 6.22 -24.09 0.49
N GLU A 114 7.51 -24.37 0.37
CA GLU A 114 8.52 -23.34 0.12
C GLU A 114 8.24 -22.61 -1.21
N PRO A 115 8.36 -21.27 -1.25
CA PRO A 115 7.98 -20.47 -2.42
C PRO A 115 8.60 -20.93 -3.75
N GLU A 116 9.88 -21.33 -3.72
CA GLU A 116 10.61 -21.74 -4.91
C GLU A 116 10.04 -23.02 -5.56
N LYS A 117 9.31 -23.82 -4.79
CA LYS A 117 8.69 -25.07 -5.29
C LYS A 117 7.37 -24.86 -6.02
N LEU A 118 6.81 -23.65 -5.94
CA LEU A 118 5.54 -23.34 -6.60
C LEU A 118 5.70 -22.88 -8.06
N PHE A 119 6.90 -22.49 -8.48
CA PHE A 119 7.12 -22.09 -9.86
C PHE A 119 6.93 -23.24 -10.84
N ARG A 120 6.21 -22.98 -11.92
CA ARG A 120 5.84 -23.92 -12.97
C ARG A 120 6.45 -23.52 -14.31
N VAL A 121 6.62 -24.49 -15.17
CA VAL A 121 6.92 -24.22 -16.59
C VAL A 121 5.64 -23.70 -17.24
N PRO A 122 5.67 -22.55 -17.93
CA PRO A 122 4.49 -22.00 -18.61
C PRO A 122 3.84 -23.00 -19.55
N SER A 123 2.52 -23.09 -19.53
CA SER A 123 1.75 -24.01 -20.37
C SER A 123 0.47 -23.33 -20.88
N SER A 124 0.14 -23.58 -22.15
CA SER A 124 -1.14 -23.16 -22.72
C SER A 124 -2.34 -23.96 -22.19
N ALA A 125 -2.09 -25.08 -21.51
CA ALA A 125 -3.14 -25.86 -20.85
C ALA A 125 -3.62 -25.23 -19.54
N TYR A 126 -2.83 -24.34 -18.93
CA TYR A 126 -3.24 -23.63 -17.73
C TYR A 126 -4.31 -22.58 -18.01
N GLY A 127 -5.26 -22.43 -17.11
CA GLY A 127 -6.23 -21.36 -17.17
C GLY A 127 -5.60 -20.00 -16.90
N VAL A 128 -6.14 -18.95 -17.50
CA VAL A 128 -5.75 -17.56 -17.20
C VAL A 128 -6.72 -16.99 -16.19
N LEU A 129 -6.19 -16.51 -15.06
CA LEU A 129 -7.02 -15.97 -13.99
C LEU A 129 -7.67 -14.64 -14.38
N VAL A 130 -8.94 -14.52 -14.04
CA VAL A 130 -9.71 -13.28 -14.00
C VAL A 130 -10.09 -13.07 -12.53
N SER A 131 -9.37 -12.19 -11.86
CA SER A 131 -9.65 -11.89 -10.45
C SER A 131 -10.91 -11.02 -10.35
N VAL A 132 -11.89 -11.46 -9.59
CA VAL A 132 -13.14 -10.71 -9.34
C VAL A 132 -13.26 -10.47 -7.84
N GLY A 133 -12.72 -9.34 -7.39
CA GLY A 133 -12.65 -9.08 -5.96
C GLY A 133 -11.91 -7.82 -5.59
N SER A 134 -11.57 -7.73 -4.31
CA SER A 134 -10.74 -6.67 -3.76
C SER A 134 -9.27 -7.13 -3.63
N GLY A 135 -8.49 -6.44 -2.81
CA GLY A 135 -7.05 -6.67 -2.66
C GLY A 135 -6.65 -8.12 -2.43
N VAL A 136 -7.37 -8.86 -1.57
CA VAL A 136 -7.04 -10.27 -1.24
C VAL A 136 -7.09 -11.15 -2.49
N ILE A 137 -8.23 -11.16 -3.21
CA ILE A 137 -8.40 -11.96 -4.44
C ILE A 137 -7.38 -11.52 -5.50
N ASN A 138 -7.14 -10.21 -5.61
CA ASN A 138 -6.16 -9.68 -6.56
C ASN A 138 -4.74 -10.19 -6.26
N ASP A 139 -4.30 -10.16 -5.01
CA ASP A 139 -2.96 -10.59 -4.63
C ASP A 139 -2.75 -12.10 -4.80
N LEU A 140 -3.76 -12.91 -4.50
CA LEU A 140 -3.73 -14.36 -4.78
C LEU A 140 -3.58 -14.62 -6.27
N CYS A 141 -4.41 -13.99 -7.12
CA CYS A 141 -4.33 -14.14 -8.57
C CYS A 141 -3.00 -13.65 -9.15
N LYS A 142 -2.49 -12.54 -8.63
CA LYS A 142 -1.22 -11.95 -9.05
C LYS A 142 -0.06 -12.92 -8.82
N LEU A 143 0.07 -13.45 -7.61
CA LEU A 143 1.17 -14.33 -7.26
C LEU A 143 1.05 -15.70 -7.95
N ALA A 144 -0.13 -16.31 -7.95
CA ALA A 144 -0.35 -17.59 -8.63
C ALA A 144 -0.11 -17.49 -10.14
N SER A 145 -0.56 -16.41 -10.80
CA SER A 145 -0.24 -16.20 -12.23
C SER A 145 1.26 -16.10 -12.47
N TYR A 146 1.99 -15.41 -11.58
CA TYR A 146 3.45 -15.31 -11.66
C TYR A 146 4.14 -16.68 -11.49
N HIS A 147 3.69 -17.53 -10.57
CA HIS A 147 4.20 -18.89 -10.42
C HIS A 147 4.07 -19.72 -11.72
N HIS A 148 3.05 -19.44 -12.52
CA HIS A 148 2.79 -20.12 -13.79
C HIS A 148 3.38 -19.40 -15.01
N GLY A 149 4.18 -18.35 -14.81
CA GLY A 149 4.84 -17.60 -15.87
C GLY A 149 3.86 -16.91 -16.82
N GLN A 150 2.69 -16.50 -16.32
CA GLN A 150 1.66 -15.82 -17.11
C GLN A 150 1.13 -14.58 -16.38
N SER A 151 0.43 -13.72 -17.09
CA SER A 151 -0.29 -12.58 -16.52
C SER A 151 -1.76 -12.92 -16.29
N TYR A 152 -2.53 -11.97 -15.74
CA TYR A 152 -3.94 -12.12 -15.40
C TYR A 152 -4.69 -10.81 -15.65
N ILE A 153 -6.03 -10.83 -15.53
CA ILE A 153 -6.88 -9.65 -15.54
C ILE A 153 -7.45 -9.40 -14.14
N SER A 154 -7.41 -8.15 -13.70
CA SER A 154 -8.07 -7.72 -12.46
C SER A 154 -9.39 -7.02 -12.78
N VAL A 155 -10.49 -7.51 -12.22
CA VAL A 155 -11.80 -6.87 -12.24
C VAL A 155 -12.13 -6.43 -10.82
N ALA A 156 -11.92 -5.15 -10.55
CA ALA A 156 -12.04 -4.60 -9.21
C ALA A 156 -13.50 -4.47 -8.77
N THR A 157 -13.80 -4.87 -7.53
CA THR A 157 -15.13 -4.76 -6.94
C THR A 157 -15.23 -3.73 -5.82
N ALA A 158 -14.11 -3.10 -5.44
CA ALA A 158 -14.07 -2.06 -4.41
C ALA A 158 -12.90 -1.11 -4.64
N ALA A 159 -13.03 0.15 -4.20
CA ALA A 159 -11.94 1.13 -4.15
C ALA A 159 -11.30 1.09 -2.75
N SER A 160 -10.58 0.01 -2.41
CA SER A 160 -10.14 -0.25 -1.03
C SER A 160 -8.64 -0.12 -0.79
N VAL A 161 -7.82 -0.21 -1.82
CA VAL A 161 -6.35 -0.16 -1.78
C VAL A 161 -5.79 0.21 -3.14
N ASP A 162 -4.52 0.62 -3.20
CA ASP A 162 -3.79 0.86 -4.46
C ASP A 162 -3.17 -0.43 -5.07
N GLY A 163 -3.34 -1.58 -4.40
CA GLY A 163 -2.77 -2.87 -4.78
C GLY A 163 -3.22 -3.44 -6.13
N TYR A 164 -4.31 -2.94 -6.72
CA TYR A 164 -4.82 -3.45 -8.01
C TYR A 164 -3.83 -3.28 -9.15
N SER A 165 -3.13 -2.17 -9.19
CA SER A 165 -2.20 -1.79 -10.25
C SER A 165 -0.74 -1.80 -9.82
N SER A 166 -0.43 -2.13 -8.56
CA SER A 166 0.95 -2.23 -8.08
C SER A 166 1.58 -3.58 -8.44
N PHE A 167 2.91 -3.60 -8.59
CA PHE A 167 3.67 -4.84 -8.57
C PHE A 167 3.74 -5.38 -7.13
N GLY A 168 4.02 -6.69 -7.01
CA GLY A 168 4.11 -7.38 -5.72
C GLY A 168 2.75 -7.72 -5.12
N ALA A 169 2.70 -8.83 -4.41
CA ALA A 169 1.55 -9.33 -3.67
C ALA A 169 1.86 -9.41 -2.18
N SER A 170 0.95 -8.94 -1.36
CA SER A 170 1.12 -8.91 0.10
C SER A 170 0.47 -10.15 0.72
N ILE A 171 1.28 -11.17 1.01
CA ILE A 171 0.84 -12.51 1.45
C ILE A 171 1.44 -12.83 2.82
N THR A 172 0.66 -13.45 3.70
CA THR A 172 1.15 -14.03 4.95
C THR A 172 1.76 -15.40 4.68
N TYR A 173 3.06 -15.53 4.94
CA TYR A 173 3.84 -16.77 4.83
C TYR A 173 4.69 -16.97 6.07
N GLY A 174 4.71 -18.19 6.62
CA GLY A 174 5.44 -18.49 7.85
C GLY A 174 4.98 -17.65 9.06
N GLY A 175 3.69 -17.28 9.11
CA GLY A 175 3.12 -16.43 10.14
C GLY A 175 3.48 -14.93 10.02
N ALA A 176 4.17 -14.50 8.97
CA ALA A 176 4.54 -13.11 8.76
C ALA A 176 4.03 -12.58 7.42
N LYS A 177 3.47 -11.36 7.41
CA LYS A 177 3.06 -10.67 6.17
C LYS A 177 4.28 -10.19 5.41
N GLN A 178 4.40 -10.63 4.16
CA GLN A 178 5.54 -10.37 3.27
C GLN A 178 5.05 -9.87 1.91
N THR A 179 5.88 -9.09 1.23
CA THR A 179 5.61 -8.69 -0.15
C THR A 179 6.42 -9.57 -1.09
N PHE A 180 5.73 -10.42 -1.85
CA PHE A 180 6.33 -11.25 -2.89
C PHE A 180 6.39 -10.45 -4.19
N THR A 181 7.58 -10.29 -4.75
CA THR A 181 7.77 -9.56 -6.01
C THR A 181 7.15 -10.33 -7.17
N CYS A 182 6.15 -9.77 -7.80
CA CYS A 182 5.47 -10.31 -8.98
C CYS A 182 4.84 -9.17 -9.79
N PRO A 183 4.62 -9.35 -11.11
CA PRO A 183 4.06 -8.33 -12.00
C PRO A 183 2.62 -7.96 -11.63
N ALA A 184 2.24 -6.71 -11.93
CA ALA A 184 0.85 -6.27 -11.90
C ALA A 184 0.02 -6.95 -13.01
N PRO A 185 -1.34 -6.85 -12.98
CA PRO A 185 -2.19 -7.42 -14.03
C PRO A 185 -1.94 -6.74 -15.38
N VAL A 186 -2.07 -7.50 -16.48
CA VAL A 186 -1.97 -6.92 -17.83
C VAL A 186 -3.13 -5.99 -18.15
N ALA A 187 -4.30 -6.26 -17.58
CA ALA A 187 -5.50 -5.45 -17.72
C ALA A 187 -6.23 -5.28 -16.40
N ILE A 188 -6.79 -4.09 -16.20
CA ILE A 188 -7.64 -3.75 -15.06
C ILE A 188 -8.97 -3.25 -15.60
N VAL A 189 -10.07 -3.82 -15.10
CA VAL A 189 -11.44 -3.39 -15.41
C VAL A 189 -12.09 -2.87 -14.12
N ALA A 190 -12.57 -1.65 -14.15
CA ALA A 190 -13.15 -0.94 -13.01
C ALA A 190 -14.55 -0.43 -13.35
N ASP A 191 -15.56 -1.24 -13.06
CA ASP A 191 -16.95 -0.86 -13.22
C ASP A 191 -17.41 -0.04 -12.02
N ILE A 192 -17.59 1.26 -12.22
CA ILE A 192 -17.89 2.21 -11.14
C ILE A 192 -19.24 1.90 -10.48
N ASP A 193 -20.20 1.35 -11.21
CA ASP A 193 -21.49 0.96 -10.62
C ASP A 193 -21.31 -0.18 -9.60
N ILE A 194 -20.37 -1.10 -9.88
CA ILE A 194 -20.01 -2.20 -8.98
C ILE A 194 -19.19 -1.66 -7.80
N ILE A 195 -18.15 -0.89 -8.07
CA ILE A 195 -17.23 -0.37 -7.05
C ILE A 195 -17.95 0.54 -6.06
N ALA A 196 -18.88 1.39 -6.53
CA ALA A 196 -19.69 2.26 -5.69
C ALA A 196 -20.69 1.49 -4.79
N SER A 197 -21.02 0.26 -5.15
CA SER A 197 -21.88 -0.60 -4.34
C SER A 197 -21.16 -1.34 -3.22
N ALA A 198 -19.82 -1.26 -3.17
CA ALA A 198 -19.01 -1.92 -2.16
C ALA A 198 -19.33 -1.43 -0.74
N PRO A 199 -19.08 -2.24 0.29
CA PRO A 199 -19.23 -1.82 1.67
C PRO A 199 -18.44 -0.52 1.96
N LYS A 200 -19.10 0.47 2.59
CA LYS A 200 -18.55 1.81 2.84
C LYS A 200 -17.21 1.81 3.56
N HIS A 201 -16.98 0.85 4.45
CA HIS A 201 -15.70 0.74 5.15
C HIS A 201 -14.52 0.42 4.21
N MET A 202 -14.78 -0.29 3.10
CA MET A 202 -13.74 -0.56 2.09
C MET A 202 -13.36 0.70 1.32
N THR A 203 -14.35 1.50 0.94
CA THR A 203 -14.15 2.78 0.26
C THR A 203 -13.43 3.77 1.17
N ALA A 204 -13.82 3.84 2.45
CA ALA A 204 -13.15 4.66 3.45
C ALA A 204 -11.68 4.23 3.68
N ALA A 205 -11.41 2.91 3.63
CA ALA A 205 -10.04 2.38 3.69
C ALA A 205 -9.20 2.82 2.48
N GLY A 206 -9.79 2.77 1.28
CA GLY A 206 -9.10 3.25 0.06
C GLY A 206 -8.85 4.75 0.07
N TYR A 207 -9.78 5.55 0.59
CA TYR A 207 -9.58 6.99 0.75
C TYR A 207 -8.39 7.28 1.67
N ALA A 208 -8.29 6.57 2.78
CA ALA A 208 -7.17 6.72 3.71
C ALA A 208 -5.84 6.24 3.10
N ASP A 209 -5.87 5.14 2.35
CA ASP A 209 -4.70 4.65 1.62
C ASP A 209 -4.22 5.67 0.57
N LEU A 210 -5.13 6.28 -0.19
CA LEU A 210 -4.78 7.33 -1.14
C LEU A 210 -4.23 8.58 -0.43
N ALA A 211 -4.84 9.03 0.65
CA ALA A 211 -4.40 10.20 1.41
C ALA A 211 -3.01 10.04 2.02
N ALA A 212 -2.57 8.82 2.31
CA ALA A 212 -1.21 8.52 2.78
C ALA A 212 -0.11 8.93 1.80
N LYS A 213 -0.44 9.12 0.52
CA LYS A 213 0.51 9.58 -0.50
C LYS A 213 0.95 11.03 -0.26
N ILE A 214 0.20 11.80 0.54
CA ILE A 214 0.58 13.16 0.96
C ILE A 214 1.85 13.14 1.84
N PRO A 215 1.87 12.51 3.04
CA PRO A 215 3.10 12.42 3.82
C PRO A 215 4.19 11.56 3.15
N ALA A 216 3.84 10.49 2.44
CA ALA A 216 4.81 9.69 1.71
C ALA A 216 5.56 10.52 0.65
N GLY A 217 4.88 11.42 -0.06
CA GLY A 217 5.48 12.37 -1.00
C GLY A 217 6.45 13.34 -0.30
N ALA A 218 6.04 13.91 0.83
CA ALA A 218 6.91 14.80 1.62
C ALA A 218 8.17 14.06 2.12
N GLU A 219 8.04 12.82 2.56
CA GLU A 219 9.19 12.02 2.95
C GLU A 219 10.07 11.63 1.75
N TRP A 220 9.50 11.46 0.56
CA TRP A 220 10.29 11.27 -0.66
C TRP A 220 11.06 12.53 -1.04
N MET A 221 10.47 13.73 -0.88
CA MET A 221 11.20 14.99 -1.04
C MET A 221 12.39 15.10 -0.07
N ILE A 222 12.26 14.62 1.17
CA ILE A 222 13.36 14.57 2.14
C ILE A 222 14.44 13.57 1.67
N ALA A 223 14.06 12.39 1.19
CA ALA A 223 14.99 11.40 0.70
C ALA A 223 15.74 11.86 -0.57
N ASP A 224 15.06 12.56 -1.47
CA ASP A 224 15.66 13.23 -2.64
C ASP A 224 16.64 14.31 -2.20
N PHE A 225 16.22 15.16 -1.26
CA PHE A 225 17.06 16.20 -0.69
C PHE A 225 18.35 15.63 -0.06
N THR A 226 18.28 14.54 0.68
CA THR A 226 19.47 13.90 1.27
C THR A 226 20.28 13.09 0.26
N GLY A 227 19.76 12.88 -0.94
CA GLY A 227 20.38 12.05 -1.99
C GLY A 227 20.28 10.55 -1.73
N SER A 228 19.48 10.13 -0.74
CA SER A 228 19.31 8.72 -0.39
C SER A 228 18.39 7.97 -1.35
N GLU A 229 17.34 8.63 -1.89
CA GLU A 229 16.42 8.05 -2.87
C GLU A 229 15.83 9.16 -3.76
N PRO A 230 16.41 9.39 -4.97
CA PRO A 230 15.95 10.45 -5.86
C PRO A 230 14.50 10.29 -6.29
N ILE A 231 13.80 11.41 -6.48
CA ILE A 231 12.46 11.42 -7.05
C ILE A 231 12.52 10.93 -8.49
N HIS A 232 11.61 10.00 -8.84
CA HIS A 232 11.37 9.57 -10.20
C HIS A 232 10.29 10.48 -10.80
N ASP A 233 10.69 11.38 -11.69
CA ASP A 233 9.82 12.45 -12.22
C ASP A 233 8.48 11.94 -12.77
N ASP A 234 8.50 10.92 -13.63
CA ASP A 234 7.26 10.39 -14.20
C ASP A 234 6.33 9.79 -13.13
N ALA A 235 6.89 9.04 -12.16
CA ALA A 235 6.11 8.48 -11.06
C ALA A 235 5.54 9.56 -10.15
N TRP A 236 6.27 10.64 -9.93
CA TRP A 236 5.80 11.79 -9.18
C TRP A 236 4.61 12.47 -9.87
N HIS A 237 4.80 12.86 -11.12
CA HIS A 237 3.85 13.69 -11.85
C HIS A 237 2.55 12.99 -12.27
N ILE A 238 2.49 11.66 -12.29
CA ILE A 238 1.21 10.97 -12.55
C ILE A 238 0.32 10.86 -11.30
N LEU A 239 0.87 11.07 -10.10
CA LEU A 239 0.14 10.90 -8.84
C LEU A 239 0.10 12.20 -8.04
N GLN A 240 1.26 12.72 -7.62
CA GLN A 240 1.33 13.82 -6.66
C GLN A 240 0.67 15.11 -7.14
N ASP A 241 0.76 15.41 -8.43
CA ASP A 241 0.16 16.61 -9.02
C ASP A 241 -1.38 16.62 -8.96
N TYR A 242 -2.02 15.49 -8.66
CA TYR A 242 -3.48 15.32 -8.71
C TYR A 242 -4.10 14.87 -7.39
N LEU A 243 -3.32 14.69 -6.32
CA LEU A 243 -3.85 14.22 -5.04
C LEU A 243 -4.92 15.14 -4.45
N ASP A 244 -4.76 16.46 -4.61
CA ASP A 244 -5.76 17.43 -4.16
C ASP A 244 -7.12 17.22 -4.87
N ASP A 245 -7.11 16.92 -6.17
CA ASP A 245 -8.32 16.63 -6.94
C ASP A 245 -8.99 15.34 -6.48
N PHE A 246 -8.22 14.27 -6.31
CA PHE A 246 -8.73 12.96 -5.92
C PHE A 246 -9.26 12.91 -4.48
N LEU A 247 -8.74 13.76 -3.60
CA LEU A 247 -9.14 13.84 -2.19
C LEU A 247 -10.18 14.94 -1.92
N ALA A 248 -10.65 15.65 -2.95
CA ALA A 248 -11.47 16.84 -2.81
C ALA A 248 -12.87 16.58 -2.23
N ASP A 249 -13.44 15.39 -2.46
CA ASP A 249 -14.83 15.07 -2.09
C ASP A 249 -14.97 13.86 -1.14
N PRO A 250 -14.54 14.00 0.14
CA PRO A 250 -14.68 12.94 1.12
C PRO A 250 -16.14 12.61 1.46
N ASP A 251 -17.04 13.58 1.37
CA ASP A 251 -18.49 13.36 1.64
C ASP A 251 -19.12 12.55 0.51
N GLY A 252 -18.79 12.83 -0.76
CA GLY A 252 -19.22 12.04 -1.91
C GLY A 252 -18.68 10.60 -1.85
N VAL A 253 -17.44 10.42 -1.41
CA VAL A 253 -16.85 9.10 -1.14
C VAL A 253 -17.65 8.36 -0.07
N ALA A 254 -17.96 8.98 1.05
CA ALA A 254 -18.77 8.38 2.13
C ALA A 254 -20.23 8.09 1.70
N ALA A 255 -20.77 8.92 0.81
CA ALA A 255 -22.10 8.71 0.23
C ALA A 255 -22.12 7.57 -0.81
N GLY A 256 -20.98 7.28 -1.47
CA GLY A 256 -20.88 6.34 -2.59
C GLY A 256 -21.26 6.98 -3.92
N GLU A 257 -21.02 8.29 -4.07
CA GLU A 257 -21.31 9.01 -5.30
C GLU A 257 -20.37 8.57 -6.43
N SER A 258 -20.92 8.22 -7.59
CA SER A 258 -20.19 7.60 -8.69
C SER A 258 -18.95 8.41 -9.13
N GLN A 259 -19.04 9.73 -9.15
CA GLN A 259 -17.88 10.56 -9.56
C GLN A 259 -16.79 10.54 -8.49
N ALA A 260 -17.14 10.69 -7.21
CA ALA A 260 -16.18 10.65 -6.10
C ALA A 260 -15.49 9.28 -6.01
N ILE A 261 -16.24 8.19 -6.26
CA ILE A 261 -15.70 6.83 -6.33
C ILE A 261 -14.78 6.65 -7.55
N ALA A 262 -15.13 7.21 -8.70
CA ALA A 262 -14.28 7.17 -9.89
C ALA A 262 -12.96 7.91 -9.66
N ASP A 263 -13.01 9.10 -9.08
CA ASP A 263 -11.82 9.90 -8.76
C ASP A 263 -10.93 9.17 -7.73
N LEU A 264 -11.52 8.59 -6.70
CA LEU A 264 -10.80 7.77 -5.72
C LEU A 264 -10.13 6.56 -6.38
N PHE A 265 -10.87 5.79 -7.21
CA PHE A 265 -10.32 4.60 -7.86
C PHE A 265 -9.23 4.95 -8.88
N GLU A 266 -9.39 6.06 -9.62
CA GLU A 266 -8.34 6.59 -10.49
C GLU A 266 -7.08 6.91 -9.70
N GLY A 267 -7.19 7.66 -8.60
CA GLY A 267 -6.05 8.00 -7.74
C GLY A 267 -5.32 6.77 -7.19
N LEU A 268 -6.05 5.77 -6.68
CA LEU A 268 -5.49 4.50 -6.23
C LEU A 268 -4.77 3.75 -7.36
N THR A 269 -5.35 3.75 -8.57
CA THR A 269 -4.76 3.09 -9.74
C THR A 269 -3.48 3.81 -10.19
N LEU A 270 -3.48 5.14 -10.20
CA LEU A 270 -2.30 5.94 -10.54
C LEU A 270 -1.18 5.76 -9.51
N SER A 271 -1.50 5.55 -8.23
CA SER A 271 -0.53 5.18 -7.20
C SER A 271 0.20 3.87 -7.57
N GLY A 272 -0.54 2.84 -7.96
CA GLY A 272 0.05 1.59 -8.40
C GLY A 272 0.90 1.73 -9.68
N PHE A 273 0.46 2.54 -10.65
CA PHE A 273 1.27 2.82 -11.85
C PHE A 273 2.54 3.61 -11.51
N ALA A 274 2.48 4.55 -10.56
CA ALA A 274 3.67 5.23 -10.06
C ALA A 274 4.68 4.24 -9.45
N MET A 275 4.19 3.25 -8.69
CA MET A 275 5.04 2.17 -8.17
C MET A 275 5.65 1.31 -9.28
N GLN A 276 4.89 0.96 -10.33
CA GLN A 276 5.42 0.25 -11.48
C GLN A 276 6.54 1.05 -12.17
N ALA A 277 6.31 2.34 -12.43
CA ALA A 277 7.28 3.23 -13.09
C ALA A 277 8.57 3.38 -12.27
N ALA A 278 8.46 3.59 -10.96
CA ALA A 278 9.60 3.73 -10.06
C ALA A 278 10.25 2.38 -9.69
N ARG A 279 9.62 1.24 -9.99
CA ARG A 279 9.98 -0.11 -9.51
C ARG A 279 10.24 -0.14 -8.00
N SER A 280 9.47 0.62 -7.27
CA SER A 280 9.59 0.84 -5.83
C SER A 280 8.22 1.18 -5.27
N SER A 281 7.95 0.83 -4.01
CA SER A 281 6.76 1.32 -3.31
C SER A 281 6.93 2.74 -2.75
N ARG A 282 8.05 3.42 -3.05
CA ARG A 282 8.33 4.78 -2.56
C ARG A 282 7.27 5.81 -2.93
N PRO A 283 6.72 5.83 -4.16
CA PRO A 283 5.68 6.78 -4.52
C PRO A 283 4.42 6.69 -3.66
N ALA A 284 4.18 5.52 -3.07
CA ALA A 284 2.92 5.18 -2.40
C ALA A 284 3.04 5.08 -0.88
N SER A 285 4.24 4.89 -0.31
CA SER A 285 4.38 4.51 1.10
C SER A 285 5.69 4.95 1.74
N CYS A 286 5.62 5.40 2.99
CA CYS A 286 6.77 5.59 3.86
C CYS A 286 6.39 5.29 5.32
N CYS A 287 6.69 6.17 6.28
CA CYS A 287 6.39 5.97 7.71
C CYS A 287 4.90 5.69 7.98
N ASP A 288 4.01 6.34 7.25
CA ASP A 288 2.56 6.13 7.31
C ASP A 288 2.18 4.64 7.22
N HIS A 289 2.79 3.91 6.30
CA HIS A 289 2.56 2.48 6.10
C HIS A 289 3.33 1.60 7.09
N LEU A 290 4.43 2.07 7.68
CA LEU A 290 5.19 1.28 8.65
C LEU A 290 4.40 1.04 9.94
N PHE A 291 3.48 1.93 10.31
CA PHE A 291 2.52 1.68 11.38
C PHE A 291 1.64 0.47 11.06
N SER A 292 1.13 0.38 9.84
CA SER A 292 0.36 -0.79 9.38
C SER A 292 1.20 -2.08 9.43
N HIS A 293 2.44 -2.04 8.96
CA HIS A 293 3.33 -3.20 9.02
C HIS A 293 3.58 -3.68 10.46
N ILE A 294 3.75 -2.75 11.43
CA ILE A 294 3.90 -3.11 12.84
C ILE A 294 2.64 -3.83 13.33
N MET A 295 1.46 -3.25 13.06
CA MET A 295 0.18 -3.83 13.47
C MET A 295 -0.06 -5.21 12.85
N ASP A 296 0.26 -5.37 11.57
CA ASP A 296 0.16 -6.67 10.89
C ASP A 296 1.11 -7.71 11.50
N MET A 297 2.39 -7.36 11.69
CA MET A 297 3.40 -8.28 12.24
C MET A 297 3.15 -8.63 13.71
N THR A 298 2.50 -7.76 14.47
CA THR A 298 2.10 -8.02 15.86
C THR A 298 0.67 -8.56 15.97
N GLU A 299 0.03 -8.88 14.84
CA GLU A 299 -1.36 -9.39 14.79
C GLU A 299 -2.34 -8.53 15.59
N HIS A 300 -2.23 -7.21 15.45
CA HIS A 300 -3.11 -6.30 16.16
C HIS A 300 -4.58 -6.54 15.79
N ARG A 301 -5.41 -6.86 16.78
CA ARG A 301 -6.84 -7.13 16.60
C ARG A 301 -7.68 -6.13 17.39
N PHE A 302 -8.78 -5.72 16.81
CA PHE A 302 -9.81 -4.95 17.47
C PHE A 302 -11.15 -5.66 17.34
N ASN A 303 -11.84 -5.87 18.44
CA ASN A 303 -13.06 -6.69 18.50
C ASN A 303 -12.91 -8.12 17.94
N GLY A 304 -11.71 -8.69 18.06
CA GLY A 304 -11.39 -10.04 17.56
C GLY A 304 -10.95 -10.10 16.09
N GLU A 305 -11.09 -9.00 15.34
CA GLU A 305 -10.80 -8.93 13.91
C GLU A 305 -9.48 -8.18 13.63
N LEU A 306 -8.74 -8.62 12.62
CA LEU A 306 -7.64 -7.85 12.03
C LEU A 306 -8.22 -6.62 11.35
N GLN A 307 -7.58 -5.48 11.55
CA GLN A 307 -8.05 -4.24 10.93
C GLN A 307 -7.59 -4.15 9.47
N SER A 308 -8.42 -3.53 8.62
CA SER A 308 -8.06 -3.33 7.21
C SER A 308 -6.80 -2.47 7.08
N HIS A 309 -6.00 -2.75 6.06
CA HIS A 309 -4.76 -2.02 5.77
C HIS A 309 -4.98 -0.51 5.74
N GLY A 310 -5.97 -0.02 4.97
CA GLY A 310 -6.24 1.41 4.88
C GLY A 310 -6.65 2.04 6.21
N TYR A 311 -7.29 1.30 7.12
CA TYR A 311 -7.62 1.80 8.46
C TYR A 311 -6.39 1.95 9.34
N GLN A 312 -5.46 1.00 9.24
CA GLN A 312 -4.17 1.08 9.94
C GLN A 312 -3.34 2.24 9.37
N VAL A 313 -3.28 2.37 8.05
CA VAL A 313 -2.58 3.45 7.33
C VAL A 313 -3.16 4.82 7.68
N ALA A 314 -4.49 4.94 7.88
CA ALA A 314 -5.11 6.20 8.31
C ALA A 314 -4.46 6.77 9.58
N ILE A 315 -4.24 5.94 10.58
CA ILE A 315 -3.64 6.37 11.86
C ILE A 315 -2.15 6.72 11.67
N GLY A 316 -1.43 5.95 10.86
CA GLY A 316 -0.05 6.29 10.48
C GLY A 316 0.04 7.64 9.76
N THR A 317 -0.83 7.86 8.78
CA THR A 317 -0.93 9.12 8.00
C THR A 317 -1.17 10.33 8.91
N LEU A 318 -2.15 10.25 9.81
CA LEU A 318 -2.43 11.31 10.79
C LEU A 318 -1.23 11.58 11.69
N THR A 319 -0.56 10.51 12.15
CA THR A 319 0.62 10.64 13.00
C THR A 319 1.75 11.34 12.27
N MET A 320 1.95 11.01 10.99
CA MET A 320 2.97 11.69 10.19
C MET A 320 2.60 13.14 9.89
N CYS A 321 1.33 13.46 9.65
CA CYS A 321 0.89 14.85 9.54
C CYS A 321 1.22 15.65 10.83
N ALA A 322 0.99 15.06 12.01
CA ALA A 322 1.35 15.68 13.27
C ALA A 322 2.88 15.86 13.42
N VAL A 323 3.69 14.89 13.00
CA VAL A 323 5.16 15.01 12.99
C VAL A 323 5.61 16.18 12.09
N PHE A 324 5.03 16.32 10.90
CA PHE A 324 5.34 17.42 10.00
C PHE A 324 4.87 18.78 10.55
N ASP A 325 3.70 18.85 11.19
CA ASP A 325 3.24 20.07 11.85
C ASP A 325 4.25 20.55 12.94
N GLU A 326 4.82 19.62 13.71
CA GLU A 326 5.85 19.95 14.71
C GLU A 326 7.22 20.26 14.05
N LEU A 327 7.57 19.58 12.96
CA LEU A 327 8.77 19.88 12.18
C LEU A 327 8.73 21.33 11.65
N PHE A 328 7.59 21.78 11.15
CA PHE A 328 7.44 23.13 10.61
C PHE A 328 7.54 24.24 11.67
N LYS A 329 7.44 23.92 12.94
CA LYS A 329 7.71 24.87 14.04
C LYS A 329 9.20 25.04 14.30
N GLN A 330 10.07 24.12 13.78
CA GLN A 330 11.50 24.19 14.01
C GLN A 330 12.17 25.19 13.04
N ASP A 331 13.14 25.94 13.57
CA ASP A 331 14.07 26.76 12.76
C ASP A 331 15.41 26.01 12.63
N LEU A 332 15.52 25.19 11.61
CA LEU A 332 16.73 24.39 11.39
C LEU A 332 17.91 25.21 10.83
N THR A 333 17.71 26.50 10.49
CA THR A 333 18.83 27.42 10.17
C THR A 333 19.72 27.67 11.40
N LEU A 334 19.19 27.41 12.61
CA LEU A 334 19.91 27.55 13.87
C LEU A 334 20.56 26.23 14.34
N LEU A 335 20.52 25.18 13.52
CA LEU A 335 21.06 23.87 13.89
C LEU A 335 22.54 23.95 14.27
N ASP A 336 22.91 23.37 15.42
CA ASP A 336 24.31 23.17 15.81
C ASP A 336 24.81 21.85 15.20
N VAL A 337 25.35 21.94 13.99
CA VAL A 337 25.82 20.79 13.22
C VAL A 337 26.93 20.04 13.95
N ASP A 338 27.86 20.76 14.61
CA ASP A 338 29.00 20.14 15.30
C ASP A 338 28.51 19.32 16.49
N ALA A 339 27.62 19.88 17.31
CA ALA A 339 27.02 19.17 18.44
C ALA A 339 26.23 17.93 17.98
N CYS A 340 25.46 18.03 16.88
CA CYS A 340 24.70 16.87 16.35
C CYS A 340 25.63 15.76 15.87
N VAL A 341 26.72 16.11 15.17
CA VAL A 341 27.71 15.12 14.67
C VAL A 341 28.47 14.47 15.83
N GLU A 342 28.79 15.23 16.88
CA GLU A 342 29.44 14.68 18.07
C GLU A 342 28.52 13.69 18.79
N ALA A 343 27.24 14.02 18.91
CA ALA A 343 26.21 13.18 19.54
C ALA A 343 25.80 11.97 18.66
N TRP A 344 26.14 11.98 17.36
CA TRP A 344 25.73 10.90 16.46
C TRP A 344 26.41 9.58 16.84
N PRO A 345 25.62 8.51 17.11
CA PRO A 345 26.14 7.22 17.55
C PRO A 345 26.94 6.50 16.46
N THR A 346 27.78 5.56 16.86
CA THR A 346 28.46 4.66 15.92
C THR A 346 27.48 3.66 15.32
N LEU A 347 27.86 2.99 14.23
CA LEU A 347 27.05 1.93 13.62
C LEU A 347 26.72 0.83 14.63
N GLU A 348 27.70 0.40 15.43
CA GLU A 348 27.51 -0.66 16.43
C GLU A 348 26.52 -0.25 17.52
N GLN A 349 26.51 1.05 17.91
CA GLN A 349 25.55 1.56 18.88
C GLN A 349 24.14 1.57 18.28
N GLU A 350 23.96 1.99 17.02
CA GLU A 350 22.67 1.96 16.34
C GLU A 350 22.18 0.53 16.09
N GLN A 351 23.07 -0.38 15.72
CA GLN A 351 22.76 -1.80 15.60
C GLN A 351 22.29 -2.40 16.94
N SER A 352 22.99 -2.08 18.02
CA SER A 352 22.62 -2.52 19.37
C SER A 352 21.26 -1.96 19.79
N ARG A 353 20.98 -0.69 19.47
CA ARG A 353 19.67 -0.08 19.70
C ARG A 353 18.58 -0.77 18.88
N GLY A 354 18.87 -1.15 17.62
CA GLY A 354 17.94 -1.91 16.79
C GLY A 354 17.59 -3.27 17.41
N LEU A 355 18.59 -4.02 17.88
CA LEU A 355 18.35 -5.29 18.58
C LEU A 355 17.57 -5.12 19.89
N GLU A 356 17.78 -4.02 20.61
CA GLU A 356 17.06 -3.74 21.84
C GLU A 356 15.58 -3.42 21.59
N ILE A 357 15.29 -2.52 20.66
CA ILE A 357 13.92 -2.10 20.30
C ILE A 357 13.12 -3.29 19.74
N PHE A 358 13.74 -4.11 18.89
CA PHE A 358 13.06 -5.24 18.23
C PHE A 358 13.18 -6.57 19.01
N ARG A 359 13.70 -6.57 20.27
CA ARG A 359 13.95 -7.80 21.04
C ARG A 359 12.75 -8.74 21.10
N ASP A 360 11.59 -8.20 21.40
CA ASP A 360 10.34 -8.95 21.58
C ASP A 360 9.42 -8.87 20.33
N PHE A 361 9.94 -8.33 19.23
CA PHE A 361 9.21 -8.23 17.98
C PHE A 361 9.28 -9.55 17.19
N PRO A 362 8.27 -9.91 16.37
CA PRO A 362 8.29 -11.16 15.58
C PRO A 362 9.53 -11.35 14.69
N ALA A 363 10.19 -10.26 14.32
CA ALA A 363 11.45 -10.23 13.58
C ALA A 363 12.55 -9.52 14.40
N PRO A 364 13.20 -10.14 15.38
CA PRO A 364 14.11 -9.47 16.34
C PRO A 364 15.34 -8.81 15.71
N LYS A 365 15.75 -9.25 14.52
CA LYS A 365 16.91 -8.70 13.81
C LYS A 365 16.56 -7.58 12.81
N LEU A 366 15.27 -7.34 12.58
CA LEU A 366 14.83 -6.40 11.53
C LEU A 366 15.44 -5.00 11.72
N GLY A 367 15.37 -4.44 12.94
CA GLY A 367 15.96 -3.14 13.23
C GLY A 367 17.47 -3.09 13.00
N TYR A 368 18.19 -4.16 13.36
CA TYR A 368 19.64 -4.28 13.10
C TYR A 368 19.95 -4.28 11.60
N ASP A 369 19.24 -5.11 10.84
CA ASP A 369 19.49 -5.29 9.41
C ASP A 369 19.17 -4.02 8.61
N GLU A 370 18.06 -3.38 8.91
CA GLU A 370 17.59 -2.21 8.17
C GLU A 370 18.37 -0.95 8.54
N ILE A 371 18.74 -0.74 9.82
CA ILE A 371 19.59 0.39 10.19
C ILE A 371 21.00 0.27 9.61
N THR A 372 21.53 -0.94 9.49
CA THR A 372 22.83 -1.19 8.86
C THR A 372 22.86 -0.69 7.42
N LYS A 373 21.77 -0.84 6.68
CA LYS A 373 21.66 -0.42 5.27
C LYS A 373 21.56 1.09 5.09
N LYS A 374 20.96 1.83 6.06
CA LYS A 374 20.73 3.29 5.95
C LYS A 374 21.64 4.13 6.85
N TYR A 375 22.55 3.50 7.59
CA TYR A 375 23.47 4.22 8.45
C TYR A 375 24.38 5.15 7.63
N GLY A 376 24.49 6.40 8.07
CA GLY A 376 25.49 7.35 7.59
C GLY A 376 26.55 7.58 8.68
N ASP A 377 27.82 7.58 8.30
CA ASP A 377 28.89 7.95 9.23
C ASP A 377 28.86 9.46 9.59
N ARG A 378 29.72 9.88 10.48
CA ARG A 378 29.76 11.27 10.94
C ARG A 378 30.05 12.29 9.83
N ASP A 379 30.82 11.91 8.83
CA ASP A 379 31.14 12.80 7.71
C ASP A 379 29.92 12.96 6.79
N ALA A 380 29.20 11.89 6.50
CA ALA A 380 27.96 11.91 5.74
C ALA A 380 26.88 12.73 6.50
N VAL A 381 26.71 12.51 7.81
CA VAL A 381 25.76 13.27 8.64
C VAL A 381 26.14 14.75 8.69
N ARG A 382 27.42 15.08 8.80
CA ARG A 382 27.90 16.48 8.75
C ARG A 382 27.53 17.16 7.43
N ALA A 383 27.78 16.51 6.31
CA ALA A 383 27.45 17.04 4.99
C ALA A 383 25.95 17.26 4.84
N GLU A 384 25.16 16.29 5.23
CA GLU A 384 23.68 16.35 5.22
C GLU A 384 23.15 17.51 6.09
N LEU A 385 23.58 17.61 7.35
CA LEU A 385 23.10 18.64 8.28
C LEU A 385 23.59 20.04 7.89
N THR A 386 24.80 20.17 7.31
CA THR A 386 25.31 21.44 6.78
C THR A 386 24.42 21.93 5.64
N ARG A 387 24.08 21.05 4.72
CA ARG A 387 23.15 21.35 3.64
C ARG A 387 21.76 21.67 4.15
N LEU A 388 21.23 20.85 5.07
CA LEU A 388 19.92 21.07 5.70
C LEU A 388 19.83 22.46 6.35
N LYS A 389 20.84 22.85 7.11
CA LYS A 389 20.90 24.18 7.76
C LYS A 389 20.86 25.31 6.73
N ALA A 390 21.59 25.17 5.63
CA ALA A 390 21.70 26.20 4.60
C ALA A 390 20.41 26.32 3.75
N GLU A 391 19.81 25.18 3.39
CA GLU A 391 18.70 25.09 2.42
C GLU A 391 17.32 24.89 3.13
N TRP A 392 17.28 24.89 4.46
CA TRP A 392 16.04 24.66 5.23
C TRP A 392 14.85 25.53 4.82
N PRO A 393 15.00 26.85 4.58
CA PRO A 393 13.84 27.67 4.19
C PRO A 393 13.19 27.21 2.89
N GLU A 394 13.99 26.77 1.91
CA GLU A 394 13.50 26.28 0.64
C GLU A 394 12.86 24.90 0.80
N LEU A 395 13.55 23.97 1.45
CA LEU A 395 13.02 22.63 1.71
C LEU A 395 11.70 22.71 2.51
N LYS A 396 11.67 23.52 3.57
CA LYS A 396 10.46 23.75 4.39
C LYS A 396 9.31 24.25 3.55
N SER A 397 9.52 25.22 2.66
CA SER A 397 8.49 25.77 1.78
C SER A 397 7.92 24.69 0.83
N ARG A 398 8.78 23.85 0.26
CA ARG A 398 8.38 22.74 -0.60
C ARG A 398 7.57 21.70 0.17
N LEU A 399 8.03 21.30 1.37
CA LEU A 399 7.33 20.36 2.23
C LEU A 399 5.97 20.91 2.69
N GLN A 400 5.87 22.20 3.00
CA GLN A 400 4.60 22.84 3.35
C GLN A 400 3.62 22.89 2.18
N GLY A 401 4.12 22.98 0.95
CA GLY A 401 3.29 22.89 -0.25
C GLY A 401 2.74 21.48 -0.50
N GLN A 402 3.44 20.46 -0.03
CA GLN A 402 3.05 19.05 -0.18
C GLN A 402 2.11 18.58 0.93
N MET A 403 2.33 19.05 2.16
CA MET A 403 1.68 18.49 3.34
C MET A 403 0.31 19.08 3.62
N TYR A 404 -0.59 18.23 4.10
CA TYR A 404 -1.78 18.65 4.84
C TYR A 404 -1.46 18.71 6.33
N SER A 405 -2.05 19.70 7.06
CA SER A 405 -1.98 19.71 8.51
C SER A 405 -2.73 18.53 9.12
N PHE A 406 -2.36 18.14 10.33
CA PHE A 406 -3.08 17.10 11.08
C PHE A 406 -4.59 17.37 11.13
N THR A 407 -5.02 18.59 11.41
CA THR A 407 -6.44 18.94 11.53
C THR A 407 -7.18 18.85 10.18
N LYS A 408 -6.55 19.24 9.06
CA LYS A 408 -7.13 19.07 7.73
C LYS A 408 -7.31 17.60 7.40
N MET A 409 -6.26 16.80 7.59
CA MET A 409 -6.30 15.36 7.30
C MET A 409 -7.33 14.62 8.18
N GLN A 410 -7.38 14.96 9.47
CA GLN A 410 -8.34 14.40 10.41
C GLN A 410 -9.80 14.70 10.00
N ASP A 411 -10.08 15.94 9.54
CA ASP A 411 -11.43 16.30 9.05
C ASP A 411 -11.78 15.53 7.78
N LEU A 412 -10.85 15.38 6.83
CA LEU A 412 -11.06 14.58 5.62
C LEU A 412 -11.40 13.12 5.97
N PHE A 413 -10.65 12.49 6.87
CA PHE A 413 -10.91 11.11 7.28
C PHE A 413 -12.25 10.96 8.01
N ARG A 414 -12.58 11.90 8.90
CA ARG A 414 -13.87 11.92 9.58
C ARG A 414 -15.03 11.98 8.57
N ARG A 415 -14.93 12.82 7.54
CA ARG A 415 -15.95 13.00 6.49
C ARG A 415 -16.02 11.80 5.56
N ALA A 416 -14.89 11.20 5.19
CA ALA A 416 -14.85 9.99 4.36
C ALA A 416 -15.26 8.70 5.10
N GLY A 417 -15.45 8.76 6.44
CA GLY A 417 -15.77 7.60 7.27
C GLY A 417 -14.57 6.72 7.61
N ALA A 418 -13.34 7.21 7.39
CA ALA A 418 -12.11 6.54 7.79
C ALA A 418 -11.77 6.79 9.27
N PRO A 419 -10.94 5.96 9.90
CA PRO A 419 -10.46 6.20 11.25
C PRO A 419 -9.72 7.53 11.37
N TYR A 420 -10.11 8.35 12.35
CA TYR A 420 -9.51 9.64 12.64
C TYR A 420 -9.06 9.78 14.10
N ASP A 421 -9.10 8.70 14.87
CA ASP A 421 -8.55 8.54 16.21
C ASP A 421 -8.04 7.10 16.38
N PRO A 422 -6.89 6.85 17.03
CA PRO A 422 -6.36 5.50 17.24
C PRO A 422 -7.34 4.54 17.91
N ALA A 423 -8.23 5.05 18.77
CA ALA A 423 -9.26 4.24 19.43
C ALA A 423 -10.23 3.56 18.43
N HIS A 424 -10.41 4.10 17.23
CA HIS A 424 -11.27 3.52 16.20
C HIS A 424 -10.75 2.19 15.65
N ILE A 425 -9.47 1.91 15.87
CA ILE A 425 -8.83 0.64 15.53
C ILE A 425 -8.27 -0.09 16.76
N GLY A 426 -8.72 0.30 17.96
CA GLY A 426 -8.35 -0.33 19.21
C GLY A 426 -6.94 -0.02 19.72
N LEU A 427 -6.29 1.02 19.21
CA LEU A 427 -5.00 1.49 19.71
C LEU A 427 -5.19 2.59 20.77
N THR A 428 -4.39 2.55 21.81
CA THR A 428 -4.19 3.67 22.70
C THR A 428 -3.15 4.64 22.11
N ARG A 429 -3.21 5.91 22.50
CA ARG A 429 -2.22 6.91 22.09
C ARG A 429 -0.82 6.61 22.62
N SER A 430 -0.74 5.96 23.81
CA SER A 430 0.54 5.47 24.34
C SER A 430 1.16 4.40 23.45
N GLN A 431 0.38 3.40 23.04
CA GLN A 431 0.87 2.38 22.09
C GLN A 431 1.32 3.00 20.78
N LEU A 432 0.58 4.00 20.26
CA LEU A 432 0.97 4.72 19.06
C LEU A 432 2.32 5.43 19.21
N LYS A 433 2.57 6.07 20.37
CA LYS A 433 3.87 6.67 20.71
C LYS A 433 4.98 5.62 20.71
N ASP A 434 4.72 4.46 21.33
CA ASP A 434 5.68 3.37 21.46
C ASP A 434 6.03 2.73 20.10
N MET A 435 5.21 2.90 19.07
CA MET A 435 5.50 2.44 17.70
C MET A 435 6.54 3.29 16.96
N LEU A 436 6.70 4.58 17.29
CA LEU A 436 7.57 5.50 16.54
C LEU A 436 9.05 5.07 16.44
N PRO A 437 9.69 4.51 17.50
CA PRO A 437 11.04 3.96 17.36
C PRO A 437 11.15 2.79 16.36
N PHE A 438 10.12 1.94 16.31
CA PHE A 438 10.04 0.86 15.30
C PHE A 438 9.89 1.44 13.90
N VAL A 439 8.97 2.38 13.70
CA VAL A 439 8.76 3.07 12.41
C VAL A 439 10.05 3.67 11.90
N GLN A 440 10.85 4.32 12.76
CA GLN A 440 12.13 4.91 12.36
C GLN A 440 13.12 3.84 11.85
N MET A 441 13.11 2.60 12.39
CA MET A 441 14.13 1.59 12.14
C MET A 441 13.70 0.43 11.23
N MET A 442 12.39 0.25 10.98
CA MET A 442 11.82 -0.96 10.34
C MET A 442 12.20 -1.12 8.85
N ARG A 443 12.64 -0.07 8.18
CA ARG A 443 13.01 -0.07 6.76
C ARG A 443 14.31 0.71 6.53
N PHE A 444 15.07 0.28 5.53
CA PHE A 444 16.29 0.98 5.10
C PHE A 444 16.01 2.35 4.46
N ARG A 445 14.76 2.64 4.10
CA ARG A 445 14.37 3.92 3.51
C ARG A 445 14.57 5.07 4.48
N TYR A 446 15.20 6.12 3.96
CA TYR A 446 15.34 7.37 4.70
C TYR A 446 13.97 8.03 4.91
N ASN A 447 13.69 8.47 6.12
CA ASN A 447 12.44 9.07 6.50
C ASN A 447 12.64 10.33 7.39
N VAL A 448 11.56 11.05 7.67
CA VAL A 448 11.62 12.28 8.48
C VAL A 448 12.12 12.04 9.91
N LEU A 449 11.88 10.87 10.49
CA LEU A 449 12.36 10.52 11.83
C LEU A 449 13.89 10.28 11.84
N ASP A 450 14.46 9.80 10.72
CA ASP A 450 15.91 9.72 10.56
C ASP A 450 16.53 11.13 10.51
N LEU A 451 15.93 12.04 9.74
CA LEU A 451 16.34 13.44 9.67
C LEU A 451 16.31 14.09 11.06
N ALA A 452 15.20 13.88 11.78
CA ALA A 452 15.01 14.44 13.12
C ALA A 452 16.04 13.89 14.13
N LYS A 453 16.38 12.61 14.02
CA LYS A 453 17.38 11.98 14.88
C LYS A 453 18.78 12.49 14.56
N ARG A 454 19.19 12.55 13.30
CA ARG A 454 20.49 13.09 12.87
C ARG A 454 20.66 14.54 13.29
N GLY A 455 19.60 15.34 13.16
CA GLY A 455 19.57 16.75 13.52
C GLY A 455 19.33 17.04 15.00
N CYS A 456 19.30 16.04 15.88
CA CYS A 456 19.08 16.20 17.33
C CYS A 456 17.77 16.95 17.70
N PHE A 457 16.73 16.81 16.87
CA PHE A 457 15.42 17.41 17.16
C PHE A 457 14.27 16.39 17.19
N TYR A 458 14.59 15.08 17.28
CA TYR A 458 13.57 14.02 17.34
C TYR A 458 12.56 14.26 18.46
N ASP A 459 13.01 14.49 19.68
CA ASP A 459 12.11 14.72 20.80
C ASP A 459 11.30 16.02 20.64
N LYS A 460 11.85 17.02 19.91
CA LYS A 460 11.16 18.29 19.65
C LYS A 460 10.00 18.14 18.66
N VAL A 461 9.98 17.09 17.84
CA VAL A 461 8.88 16.82 16.89
C VAL A 461 7.97 15.69 17.37
N VAL A 462 8.43 14.81 18.25
CA VAL A 462 7.64 13.68 18.74
C VAL A 462 6.93 14.00 20.05
N GLU A 463 7.63 14.49 21.07
CA GLU A 463 7.05 14.72 22.39
C GLU A 463 5.85 15.69 22.41
N PRO A 464 5.86 16.82 21.66
CA PRO A 464 4.73 17.73 21.63
C PRO A 464 3.43 17.12 21.10
N ILE A 465 3.52 16.10 20.22
CA ILE A 465 2.35 15.41 19.65
C ILE A 465 1.53 14.75 20.77
N PHE A 466 2.21 14.20 21.79
CA PHE A 466 1.62 13.44 22.89
C PHE A 466 1.47 14.25 24.18
N ALA A 467 2.02 15.46 24.21
CA ALA A 467 1.90 16.37 25.34
C ALA A 467 0.50 16.99 25.41
N LYS A 468 0.19 17.65 26.53
CA LYS A 468 -1.06 18.38 26.72
C LYS A 468 -1.30 19.41 25.60
N GLY A 469 -2.42 19.31 24.92
CA GLY A 469 -2.80 20.13 23.75
C GLY A 469 -2.19 19.66 22.43
N GLY A 470 -1.42 18.57 22.42
CA GLY A 470 -0.90 17.95 21.21
C GLY A 470 -1.96 17.13 20.46
N ALA A 471 -1.63 16.73 19.22
CA ALA A 471 -2.51 15.97 18.33
C ALA A 471 -3.04 14.67 18.96
N TRP A 472 -2.18 13.97 19.70
CA TRP A 472 -2.46 12.70 20.37
C TRP A 472 -2.22 12.81 21.90
N GLU A 473 -2.74 13.88 22.56
CA GLU A 473 -2.58 14.10 24.01
C GLU A 473 -2.86 12.83 24.83
N ILE A 474 -1.88 12.43 25.68
CA ILE A 474 -1.94 11.30 26.60
C ILE A 474 -2.27 11.79 28.02
#